data_6341a41ce44b56dc3acd43588c151e64
#
_entry.id   6341a41ce44b56dc3acd43588c151e64
#
_cell.length_a   1.000
_cell.length_b   1.000
_cell.length_c   1.000
_cell.angle_alpha   90.00
_cell.angle_beta   90.00
_cell.angle_gamma   90.00
#
_symmetry.space_group_name_H-M   'P 1'
#
loop_
_entity.id
_entity.type
_entity.pdbx_description
1 polymer ?
#
loop_
_entity_poly.entity_id
_entity_poly.type
_entity_poly.pdbx_seq_one_letter_code
_entity_poly.pdbx_strand_id
1 'polypeptide(L)'
;EGETSERAEAQSFWNDFFGVFGIERRRVAIFEKQVRLVRAGEHLKRGRIDAFWKGMLLIEHKSADQDLDRAFAQAGDYFEGLPERDLPRYVVVSDFTRFRLYDLEADTEVEFRLADLHKRVRHFGFIAGYRAQEIKTQDPVNIKAAEQMGRLHDLIKASGYSGHALELLLVRLLFCLFADDTGIFQPAQALRAWLDER
;
A
#
# COMPACT_ATOMS: atom_id res chain seq x y z
N GLU A 1 -17.48 -15.80 31.29
CA GLU A 1 -17.07 -16.98 30.45
C GLU A 1 -17.25 -16.68 28.95
N GLY A 2 -18.31 -15.97 28.48
CA GLY A 2 -18.52 -15.66 27.07
C GLY A 2 -17.45 -14.79 26.44
N GLU A 3 -17.06 -13.70 27.08
CA GLU A 3 -16.07 -12.74 26.56
C GLU A 3 -14.66 -13.34 26.31
N THR A 4 -14.29 -14.33 27.14
CA THR A 4 -13.01 -15.03 27.00
C THR A 4 -13.04 -16.01 25.81
N SER A 5 -14.18 -16.62 25.53
CA SER A 5 -14.39 -17.53 24.38
C SER A 5 -14.36 -16.76 23.07
N GLU A 6 -15.09 -15.64 22.96
CA GLU A 6 -15.10 -14.78 21.77
C GLU A 6 -13.71 -14.28 21.43
N ARG A 7 -12.93 -13.88 22.42
CA ARG A 7 -11.53 -13.45 22.22
C ARG A 7 -10.63 -14.57 21.72
N ALA A 8 -10.78 -15.77 22.27
CA ALA A 8 -9.99 -16.93 21.84
C ALA A 8 -10.31 -17.30 20.39
N GLU A 9 -11.60 -17.25 20.00
CA GLU A 9 -12.05 -17.50 18.63
C GLU A 9 -11.53 -16.43 17.66
N ALA A 10 -11.58 -15.15 18.06
CA ALA A 10 -11.04 -14.06 17.27
C ALA A 10 -9.53 -14.22 17.06
N GLN A 11 -8.79 -14.57 18.10
CA GLN A 11 -7.34 -14.80 17.98
C GLN A 11 -7.01 -15.99 17.07
N SER A 12 -7.79 -17.08 17.16
CA SER A 12 -7.64 -18.24 16.29
C SER A 12 -7.91 -17.87 14.85
N PHE A 13 -9.02 -17.18 14.58
CA PHE A 13 -9.35 -16.69 13.23
C PHE A 13 -8.22 -15.87 12.62
N TRP A 14 -7.70 -14.87 13.34
CA TRP A 14 -6.63 -14.03 12.80
C TRP A 14 -5.31 -14.77 12.64
N ASN A 15 -5.00 -15.75 13.48
CA ASN A 15 -3.82 -16.60 13.29
C ASN A 15 -3.95 -17.40 11.97
N ASP A 16 -5.11 -18.01 11.73
CA ASP A 16 -5.38 -18.78 10.52
C ASP A 16 -5.39 -17.87 9.28
N PHE A 17 -6.00 -16.67 9.41
CA PHE A 17 -6.01 -15.68 8.34
C PHE A 17 -4.60 -15.27 7.90
N PHE A 18 -3.70 -14.95 8.84
CA PHE A 18 -2.29 -14.67 8.51
C PHE A 18 -1.59 -15.89 7.94
N GLY A 19 -1.94 -17.09 8.40
CA GLY A 19 -1.42 -18.38 7.92
C GLY A 19 -1.70 -18.60 6.44
N VAL A 20 -2.85 -18.15 5.91
CA VAL A 20 -3.18 -18.21 4.46
C VAL A 20 -2.12 -17.50 3.61
N PHE A 21 -1.50 -16.45 4.13
CA PHE A 21 -0.44 -15.70 3.46
C PHE A 21 0.98 -16.21 3.78
N GLY A 22 1.10 -17.35 4.47
CA GLY A 22 2.38 -17.91 4.86
C GLY A 22 3.08 -17.16 5.99
N ILE A 23 2.36 -16.32 6.73
CA ILE A 23 2.90 -15.48 7.79
C ILE A 23 2.46 -16.00 9.17
N GLU A 24 3.43 -16.28 10.04
CA GLU A 24 3.14 -16.45 11.47
C GLU A 24 2.80 -15.09 12.08
N ARG A 25 1.54 -14.85 12.39
CA ARG A 25 1.08 -13.59 12.96
C ARG A 25 1.97 -13.09 14.12
N ARG A 26 2.42 -13.97 15.01
CA ARG A 26 3.26 -13.62 16.18
C ARG A 26 4.57 -12.92 15.82
N ARG A 27 5.07 -13.10 14.60
CA ARG A 27 6.30 -12.46 14.11
C ARG A 27 6.09 -11.01 13.68
N VAL A 28 4.88 -10.65 13.29
CA VAL A 28 4.59 -9.36 12.65
C VAL A 28 3.58 -8.53 13.44
N ALA A 29 2.60 -9.17 14.10
CA ALA A 29 1.51 -8.48 14.78
C ALA A 29 1.33 -8.98 16.21
N ILE A 30 0.94 -8.07 17.09
CA ILE A 30 0.60 -8.33 18.49
C ILE A 30 -0.90 -8.19 18.71
N PHE A 31 -1.47 -9.07 19.52
CA PHE A 31 -2.85 -8.93 19.97
C PHE A 31 -2.95 -8.02 21.22
N GLU A 32 -4.12 -7.40 21.37
CA GLU A 32 -4.47 -6.62 22.56
C GLU A 32 -3.46 -5.52 22.91
N LYS A 33 -2.98 -4.80 21.89
CA LYS A 33 -2.06 -3.68 22.05
C LYS A 33 -2.72 -2.58 22.87
N GLN A 34 -2.20 -2.30 24.06
CA GLN A 34 -2.64 -1.17 24.86
C GLN A 34 -2.13 0.14 24.30
N VAL A 35 -3.02 1.12 24.18
CA VAL A 35 -2.72 2.50 23.75
C VAL A 35 -3.31 3.49 24.75
N ARG A 36 -2.70 4.66 24.85
CA ARG A 36 -3.20 5.77 25.67
C ARG A 36 -4.03 6.67 24.77
N LEU A 37 -5.32 6.82 25.07
CA LEU A 37 -6.20 7.74 24.35
C LEU A 37 -6.11 9.11 25.02
N VAL A 38 -5.69 10.11 24.27
CA VAL A 38 -5.65 11.51 24.72
C VAL A 38 -6.91 12.19 24.20
N ARG A 39 -7.93 12.36 25.04
CA ARG A 39 -9.05 13.27 24.75
C ARG A 39 -8.82 14.59 25.43
N ALA A 40 -8.95 15.67 24.67
CA ALA A 40 -8.85 17.04 25.18
C ALA A 40 -9.83 17.25 26.36
N GLY A 41 -9.27 17.45 27.56
CA GLY A 41 -10.02 17.82 28.78
C GLY A 41 -10.53 16.69 29.66
N GLU A 42 -10.27 15.41 29.35
CA GLU A 42 -10.67 14.26 30.17
C GLU A 42 -9.48 13.37 30.58
N HIS A 43 -9.71 12.59 31.65
CA HIS A 43 -8.73 11.60 32.14
C HIS A 43 -8.28 10.66 31.02
N LEU A 44 -6.98 10.38 30.98
CA LEU A 44 -6.34 9.39 30.10
C LEU A 44 -7.11 8.07 30.11
N LYS A 45 -7.90 7.81 29.07
CA LYS A 45 -8.51 6.49 28.85
C LYS A 45 -7.46 5.56 28.22
N ARG A 46 -7.45 4.33 28.67
CA ARG A 46 -6.66 3.27 28.00
C ARG A 46 -7.54 2.63 26.93
N GLY A 47 -7.06 2.62 25.71
CA GLY A 47 -7.63 1.84 24.63
C GLY A 47 -6.87 0.53 24.44
N ARG A 48 -7.47 -0.39 23.72
CA ARG A 48 -6.87 -1.67 23.36
C ARG A 48 -7.23 -2.01 21.94
N ILE A 49 -6.20 -2.14 21.10
CA ILE A 49 -6.29 -2.57 19.72
C ILE A 49 -6.32 -4.10 19.69
N ASP A 50 -7.26 -4.70 18.97
CA ASP A 50 -7.43 -6.15 18.96
C ASP A 50 -6.25 -6.87 18.31
N ALA A 51 -5.79 -6.39 17.15
CA ALA A 51 -4.51 -6.83 16.57
C ALA A 51 -3.78 -5.67 15.89
N PHE A 52 -2.47 -5.62 16.06
CA PHE A 52 -1.66 -4.52 15.59
C PHE A 52 -0.32 -4.97 15.00
N TRP A 53 -0.11 -4.63 13.73
CA TRP A 53 1.16 -4.76 13.03
C TRP A 53 1.69 -3.35 12.74
N LYS A 54 2.77 -2.98 13.42
CA LYS A 54 3.36 -1.64 13.37
C LYS A 54 3.63 -1.18 11.94
N GLY A 55 3.18 0.02 11.62
CA GLY A 55 3.38 0.64 10.30
C GLY A 55 2.59 -0.02 9.16
N MET A 56 1.84 -1.11 9.44
CA MET A 56 1.21 -1.87 8.39
C MET A 56 -0.30 -2.02 8.57
N LEU A 57 -0.74 -2.63 9.67
CA LEU A 57 -2.14 -3.05 9.82
C LEU A 57 -2.65 -2.90 11.24
N LEU A 58 -3.82 -2.29 11.39
CA LEU A 58 -4.62 -2.29 12.61
C LEU A 58 -5.91 -3.07 12.35
N ILE A 59 -6.26 -3.96 13.26
CA ILE A 59 -7.50 -4.73 13.23
C ILE A 59 -8.32 -4.40 14.45
N GLU A 60 -9.57 -4.08 14.21
CA GLU A 60 -10.61 -3.90 15.23
C GLU A 60 -11.80 -4.77 14.88
N HIS A 61 -12.25 -5.60 15.81
CA HIS A 61 -13.41 -6.44 15.58
C HIS A 61 -14.51 -6.17 16.61
N LYS A 62 -15.72 -6.44 16.23
CA LYS A 62 -16.93 -6.27 17.04
C LYS A 62 -17.73 -7.56 17.03
N SER A 63 -18.62 -7.69 17.99
CA SER A 63 -19.65 -8.73 17.97
C SER A 63 -20.52 -8.59 16.70
N ALA A 64 -21.16 -9.67 16.29
CA ALA A 64 -21.97 -9.72 15.09
C ALA A 64 -23.00 -8.57 15.03
N ASP A 65 -23.25 -8.08 13.80
CA ASP A 65 -24.21 -7.02 13.48
C ASP A 65 -23.94 -5.63 14.10
N GLN A 66 -22.73 -5.42 14.62
CA GLN A 66 -22.33 -4.11 15.10
C GLN A 66 -21.97 -3.16 13.94
N ASP A 67 -22.00 -1.86 14.23
CA ASP A 67 -21.70 -0.79 13.28
C ASP A 67 -20.18 -0.74 12.98
N LEU A 68 -19.82 -1.04 11.72
CA LEU A 68 -18.44 -1.00 11.25
C LEU A 68 -17.90 0.42 11.13
N ASP A 69 -18.75 1.44 10.91
CA ASP A 69 -18.32 2.85 10.87
C ASP A 69 -17.86 3.29 12.27
N ARG A 70 -18.58 2.84 13.30
CA ARG A 70 -18.18 3.08 14.68
C ARG A 70 -16.89 2.34 15.04
N ALA A 71 -16.69 1.12 14.53
CA ALA A 71 -15.45 0.38 14.72
C ALA A 71 -14.27 1.09 14.06
N PHE A 72 -14.47 1.64 12.86
CA PHE A 72 -13.44 2.42 12.17
C PHE A 72 -13.11 3.72 12.90
N ALA A 73 -14.13 4.46 13.36
CA ALA A 73 -13.91 5.67 14.17
C ALA A 73 -13.11 5.37 15.44
N GLN A 74 -13.40 4.25 16.12
CA GLN A 74 -12.63 3.78 17.27
C GLN A 74 -11.19 3.45 16.91
N ALA A 75 -10.95 2.81 15.75
CA ALA A 75 -9.60 2.54 15.26
C ALA A 75 -8.81 3.86 15.03
N GLY A 76 -9.48 4.89 14.52
CA GLY A 76 -8.91 6.24 14.36
C GLY A 76 -8.51 6.88 15.69
N ASP A 77 -9.32 6.73 16.73
CA ASP A 77 -9.00 7.25 18.09
C ASP A 77 -7.67 6.68 18.62
N TYR A 78 -7.26 5.50 18.18
CA TYR A 78 -5.99 4.90 18.63
C TYR A 78 -4.75 5.55 18.00
N PHE A 79 -4.89 6.25 16.88
CA PHE A 79 -3.76 6.85 16.17
C PHE A 79 -3.06 7.92 17.01
N GLU A 80 -3.83 8.70 17.81
CA GLU A 80 -3.27 9.70 18.71
C GLU A 80 -2.34 9.08 19.78
N GLY A 81 -2.58 7.81 20.14
CA GLY A 81 -1.80 7.07 21.13
C GLY A 81 -0.63 6.28 20.55
N LEU A 82 -0.40 6.35 19.23
CA LEU A 82 0.67 5.64 18.52
C LEU A 82 1.75 6.62 18.06
N PRO A 83 3.04 6.22 18.10
CA PRO A 83 4.10 6.97 17.44
C PRO A 83 3.83 7.08 15.92
N GLU A 84 4.12 8.21 15.29
CA GLU A 84 3.90 8.44 13.87
C GLU A 84 4.49 7.34 12.97
N ARG A 85 5.70 6.88 13.26
CA ARG A 85 6.37 5.77 12.55
C ARG A 85 5.69 4.41 12.68
N ASP A 86 4.81 4.25 13.67
CA ASP A 86 4.08 3.01 13.96
C ASP A 86 2.64 3.06 13.40
N LEU A 87 2.19 4.21 12.86
CA LEU A 87 0.85 4.37 12.31
C LEU A 87 0.59 3.34 11.19
N PRO A 88 -0.56 2.66 11.23
CA PRO A 88 -0.87 1.63 10.24
C PRO A 88 -1.23 2.27 8.90
N ARG A 89 -0.81 1.64 7.79
CA ARG A 89 -1.31 1.99 6.47
C ARG A 89 -2.72 1.43 6.24
N TYR A 90 -2.97 0.23 6.73
CA TYR A 90 -4.25 -0.46 6.53
C TYR A 90 -5.01 -0.58 7.84
N VAL A 91 -6.34 -0.43 7.75
CA VAL A 91 -7.25 -0.73 8.87
C VAL A 91 -8.26 -1.77 8.40
N VAL A 92 -8.43 -2.83 9.18
CA VAL A 92 -9.50 -3.82 8.99
C VAL A 92 -10.46 -3.70 10.15
N VAL A 93 -11.73 -3.50 9.85
CA VAL A 93 -12.81 -3.63 10.81
C VAL A 93 -13.70 -4.81 10.44
N SER A 94 -14.15 -5.56 11.42
CA SER A 94 -14.93 -6.78 11.18
C SER A 94 -15.92 -7.07 12.30
N ASP A 95 -17.04 -7.66 11.95
CA ASP A 95 -17.96 -8.35 12.87
C ASP A 95 -17.97 -9.88 12.60
N PHE A 96 -16.90 -10.42 11.99
CA PHE A 96 -16.73 -11.81 11.54
C PHE A 96 -17.73 -12.28 10.49
N THR A 97 -18.77 -11.50 10.19
CA THR A 97 -19.70 -11.74 9.06
C THR A 97 -19.32 -10.83 7.88
N ARG A 98 -18.99 -9.57 8.21
CA ARG A 98 -18.57 -8.54 7.26
C ARG A 98 -17.16 -8.07 7.61
N PHE A 99 -16.43 -7.73 6.58
CA PHE A 99 -15.08 -7.17 6.66
C PHE A 99 -15.03 -5.90 5.84
N ARG A 100 -14.42 -4.87 6.40
CA ARG A 100 -14.12 -3.65 5.66
C ARG A 100 -12.63 -3.35 5.82
N LEU A 101 -11.93 -3.27 4.70
CA LEU A 101 -10.52 -2.94 4.62
C LEU A 101 -10.38 -1.51 4.10
N TYR A 102 -9.63 -0.69 4.82
CA TYR A 102 -9.24 0.66 4.41
C TYR A 102 -7.75 0.69 4.07
N ASP A 103 -7.39 1.29 2.95
CA ASP A 103 -6.02 1.73 2.63
C ASP A 103 -5.96 3.23 2.88
N LEU A 104 -5.35 3.65 3.98
CA LEU A 104 -5.29 5.05 4.40
C LEU A 104 -4.36 5.90 3.52
N GLU A 105 -3.42 5.28 2.82
CA GLU A 105 -2.52 5.98 1.89
C GLU A 105 -3.20 6.24 0.55
N ALA A 106 -4.00 5.27 0.05
CA ALA A 106 -4.72 5.38 -1.20
C ALA A 106 -6.12 6.01 -1.05
N ASP A 107 -6.58 6.27 0.18
CA ASP A 107 -7.92 6.76 0.53
C ASP A 107 -9.02 5.90 -0.13
N THR A 108 -8.91 4.57 0.03
CA THR A 108 -9.85 3.62 -0.55
C THR A 108 -10.37 2.64 0.48
N GLU A 109 -11.61 2.17 0.28
CA GLU A 109 -12.21 1.15 1.12
C GLU A 109 -12.83 0.02 0.29
N VAL A 110 -12.84 -1.18 0.86
CA VAL A 110 -13.48 -2.36 0.27
C VAL A 110 -14.24 -3.11 1.35
N GLU A 111 -15.56 -3.25 1.20
CA GLU A 111 -16.40 -4.06 2.08
C GLU A 111 -16.80 -5.37 1.39
N PHE A 112 -16.83 -6.47 2.15
CA PHE A 112 -17.24 -7.78 1.66
C PHE A 112 -17.67 -8.69 2.83
N ARG A 113 -18.39 -9.77 2.51
CA ARG A 113 -18.73 -10.79 3.48
C ARG A 113 -17.63 -11.84 3.61
N LEU A 114 -17.51 -12.48 4.77
CA LEU A 114 -16.55 -13.56 5.00
C LEU A 114 -16.63 -14.66 3.92
N ALA A 115 -17.84 -15.02 3.48
CA ALA A 115 -18.04 -16.00 2.40
C ALA A 115 -17.37 -15.60 1.07
N ASP A 116 -17.17 -14.30 0.82
CA ASP A 116 -16.54 -13.76 -0.38
C ASP A 116 -15.04 -13.45 -0.19
N LEU A 117 -14.46 -13.73 0.97
CA LEU A 117 -13.06 -13.47 1.28
C LEU A 117 -12.13 -14.07 0.21
N HIS A 118 -12.40 -15.29 -0.26
CA HIS A 118 -11.61 -15.96 -1.29
C HIS A 118 -11.52 -15.18 -2.60
N LYS A 119 -12.54 -14.37 -2.94
CA LYS A 119 -12.54 -13.47 -4.11
C LYS A 119 -11.79 -12.16 -3.84
N ARG A 120 -11.56 -11.83 -2.58
CA ARG A 120 -10.98 -10.56 -2.11
C ARG A 120 -9.55 -10.70 -1.55
N VAL A 121 -9.00 -11.90 -1.54
CA VAL A 121 -7.63 -12.20 -1.03
C VAL A 121 -6.58 -11.26 -1.61
N ARG A 122 -6.71 -10.84 -2.87
CA ARG A 122 -5.78 -9.91 -3.52
C ARG A 122 -5.61 -8.57 -2.77
N HIS A 123 -6.67 -8.09 -2.09
CA HIS A 123 -6.60 -6.83 -1.33
C HIS A 123 -5.73 -6.95 -0.08
N PHE A 124 -5.47 -8.17 0.38
CA PHE A 124 -4.61 -8.49 1.52
C PHE A 124 -3.20 -8.93 1.10
N GLY A 125 -2.85 -8.79 -0.18
CA GLY A 125 -1.53 -9.15 -0.70
C GLY A 125 -0.36 -8.48 0.01
N PHE A 126 -0.60 -7.31 0.64
CA PHE A 126 0.39 -6.63 1.47
C PHE A 126 0.86 -7.47 2.67
N ILE A 127 0.02 -8.38 3.19
CA ILE A 127 0.38 -9.29 4.30
C ILE A 127 1.54 -10.21 3.87
N ALA A 128 1.52 -10.72 2.64
CA ALA A 128 2.59 -11.54 2.08
C ALA A 128 3.78 -10.73 1.53
N GLY A 129 3.80 -9.40 1.75
CA GLY A 129 4.82 -8.51 1.19
C GLY A 129 4.60 -8.16 -0.28
N TYR A 130 3.51 -8.62 -0.88
CA TYR A 130 3.07 -8.14 -2.18
C TYR A 130 2.47 -6.75 -1.97
N ARG A 131 3.22 -5.72 -2.29
CA ARG A 131 2.58 -4.45 -2.64
C ARG A 131 1.74 -4.77 -3.86
N ALA A 132 0.42 -4.57 -3.79
CA ALA A 132 -0.38 -4.54 -4.98
C ALA A 132 0.30 -3.52 -5.90
N GLN A 133 0.96 -3.99 -6.95
CA GLN A 133 1.29 -3.10 -8.05
C GLN A 133 -0.07 -2.71 -8.60
N GLU A 134 -0.55 -1.54 -8.21
CA GLU A 134 -1.52 -0.85 -9.02
C GLU A 134 -0.88 -0.81 -10.41
N ILE A 135 -1.42 -1.60 -11.32
CA ILE A 135 -1.27 -1.34 -12.74
C ILE A 135 -2.06 -0.04 -12.93
N LYS A 136 -1.41 1.09 -12.58
CA LYS A 136 -1.89 2.40 -13.03
C LYS A 136 -2.01 2.22 -14.52
N THR A 137 -3.22 2.39 -15.05
CA THR A 137 -3.45 2.52 -16.49
C THR A 137 -2.33 3.43 -16.97
N GLN A 138 -1.42 2.88 -17.80
CA GLN A 138 -0.22 3.61 -18.19
C GLN A 138 -0.68 4.96 -18.71
N ASP A 139 -0.16 6.03 -18.11
CA ASP A 139 -0.49 7.39 -18.53
C ASP A 139 -0.35 7.44 -20.06
N PRO A 140 -1.35 7.91 -20.81
CA PRO A 140 -1.27 8.03 -22.26
C PRO A 140 0.02 8.70 -22.76
N VAL A 141 0.60 9.58 -21.93
CA VAL A 141 1.90 10.21 -22.17
C VAL A 141 3.03 9.18 -22.14
N ASN A 142 3.03 8.24 -21.21
CA ASN A 142 4.03 7.18 -21.11
C ASN A 142 3.94 6.20 -22.28
N ILE A 143 2.73 5.87 -22.74
CA ILE A 143 2.52 5.04 -23.93
C ILE A 143 3.11 5.74 -25.15
N LYS A 144 2.76 7.02 -25.34
CA LYS A 144 3.26 7.82 -26.46
C LYS A 144 4.80 7.98 -26.44
N ALA A 145 5.39 8.15 -25.25
CA ALA A 145 6.84 8.21 -25.09
C ALA A 145 7.50 6.88 -25.46
N ALA A 146 6.93 5.74 -25.05
CA ALA A 146 7.43 4.42 -25.41
C ALA A 146 7.34 4.15 -26.92
N GLU A 147 6.24 4.58 -27.56
CA GLU A 147 6.09 4.48 -29.04
C GLU A 147 7.13 5.33 -29.77
N GLN A 148 7.40 6.55 -29.31
CA GLN A 148 8.42 7.42 -29.91
C GLN A 148 9.81 6.81 -29.77
N MET A 149 10.12 6.24 -28.62
CA MET A 149 11.39 5.55 -28.39
C MET A 149 11.55 4.31 -29.26
N GLY A 150 10.46 3.54 -29.48
CA GLY A 150 10.46 2.40 -30.40
C GLY A 150 10.72 2.83 -31.86
N ARG A 151 10.11 3.92 -32.33
CA ARG A 151 10.35 4.49 -33.66
C ARG A 151 11.81 4.95 -33.79
N LEU A 152 12.37 5.61 -32.80
CA LEU A 152 13.76 6.03 -32.78
C LEU A 152 14.71 4.84 -32.88
N HIS A 153 14.44 3.78 -32.09
CA HIS A 153 15.17 2.51 -32.13
C HIS A 153 15.21 1.96 -33.60
N ASP A 154 14.05 1.87 -34.24
CA ASP A 154 13.93 1.29 -35.57
C ASP A 154 14.66 2.14 -36.63
N LEU A 155 14.60 3.46 -36.54
CA LEU A 155 15.33 4.37 -37.43
C LEU A 155 16.85 4.23 -37.27
N ILE A 156 17.35 4.17 -36.05
CA ILE A 156 18.79 4.02 -35.80
C ILE A 156 19.26 2.63 -36.24
N LYS A 157 18.44 1.60 -36.01
CA LYS A 157 18.72 0.24 -36.48
C LYS A 157 18.78 0.17 -38.02
N ALA A 158 17.88 0.84 -38.72
CA ALA A 158 17.87 0.92 -40.15
C ALA A 158 19.10 1.65 -40.71
N SER A 159 19.71 2.57 -39.97
CA SER A 159 20.99 3.25 -40.34
C SER A 159 22.24 2.43 -40.09
N GLY A 160 22.10 1.15 -39.64
CA GLY A 160 23.22 0.22 -39.52
C GLY A 160 23.70 -0.01 -38.06
N TYR A 161 23.13 0.67 -37.09
CA TYR A 161 23.44 0.41 -35.68
C TYR A 161 22.57 -0.72 -35.15
N SER A 162 23.18 -1.72 -34.48
CA SER A 162 22.44 -2.87 -33.96
C SER A 162 23.11 -3.44 -32.68
N GLY A 163 22.36 -4.30 -31.98
CA GLY A 163 22.82 -5.01 -30.81
C GLY A 163 23.06 -4.11 -29.59
N HIS A 164 23.93 -4.53 -28.69
CA HIS A 164 24.15 -3.90 -27.40
C HIS A 164 24.56 -2.42 -27.49
N ALA A 165 25.26 -2.03 -28.55
CA ALA A 165 25.64 -0.63 -28.76
C ALA A 165 24.43 0.30 -28.97
N LEU A 166 23.41 -0.16 -29.71
CA LEU A 166 22.15 0.56 -29.90
C LEU A 166 21.36 0.65 -28.58
N GLU A 167 21.25 -0.45 -27.85
CA GLU A 167 20.57 -0.46 -26.55
C GLU A 167 21.21 0.53 -25.57
N LEU A 168 22.54 0.52 -25.48
CA LEU A 168 23.28 1.41 -24.61
C LEU A 168 23.11 2.88 -25.02
N LEU A 169 23.08 3.19 -26.31
CA LEU A 169 22.83 4.54 -26.82
C LEU A 169 21.45 5.03 -26.40
N LEU A 170 20.41 4.21 -26.57
CA LEU A 170 19.03 4.59 -26.23
C LEU A 170 18.86 4.80 -24.72
N VAL A 171 19.45 3.94 -23.89
CA VAL A 171 19.42 4.12 -22.43
C VAL A 171 20.10 5.42 -22.01
N ARG A 172 21.27 5.74 -22.59
CA ARG A 172 21.97 6.99 -22.30
C ARG A 172 21.19 8.22 -22.78
N LEU A 173 20.57 8.14 -23.95
CA LEU A 173 19.74 9.21 -24.46
C LEU A 173 18.53 9.46 -23.56
N LEU A 174 17.85 8.40 -23.13
CA LEU A 174 16.73 8.49 -22.20
C LEU A 174 17.16 9.13 -20.87
N PHE A 175 18.32 8.73 -20.34
CA PHE A 175 18.89 9.35 -19.14
C PHE A 175 19.18 10.85 -19.34
N CYS A 176 19.77 11.22 -20.48
CA CYS A 176 20.07 12.61 -20.77
C CYS A 176 18.79 13.46 -20.89
N LEU A 177 17.74 12.94 -21.54
CA LEU A 177 16.44 13.62 -21.63
C LEU A 177 15.80 13.80 -20.25
N PHE A 178 15.86 12.76 -19.40
CA PHE A 178 15.37 12.84 -18.03
C PHE A 178 16.17 13.87 -17.20
N ALA A 179 17.51 13.86 -17.31
CA ALA A 179 18.39 14.77 -16.58
C ALA A 179 18.18 16.23 -17.01
N ASP A 180 17.87 16.47 -18.28
CA ASP A 180 17.57 17.79 -18.83
C ASP A 180 16.21 18.32 -18.32
N ASP A 181 15.19 17.45 -18.29
CA ASP A 181 13.85 17.78 -17.83
C ASP A 181 13.76 18.01 -16.31
N THR A 182 14.53 17.22 -15.54
CA THR A 182 14.55 17.30 -14.08
C THR A 182 15.53 18.34 -13.51
N GLY A 183 16.25 19.07 -14.38
CA GLY A 183 17.17 20.12 -13.97
C GLY A 183 18.50 19.62 -13.40
N ILE A 184 18.85 18.34 -13.62
CA ILE A 184 20.18 17.79 -13.28
C ILE A 184 21.25 18.46 -14.15
N PHE A 185 20.94 18.77 -15.41
CA PHE A 185 21.82 19.54 -16.28
C PHE A 185 21.61 21.04 -16.09
N GLN A 186 22.71 21.78 -16.09
CA GLN A 186 22.70 23.25 -16.04
C GLN A 186 23.51 23.81 -17.23
N PRO A 187 22.97 24.82 -17.96
CA PRO A 187 21.67 25.45 -17.78
C PRO A 187 20.50 24.50 -18.13
N ALA A 188 19.29 24.79 -17.66
CA ALA A 188 18.10 24.01 -18.01
C ALA A 188 17.92 23.92 -19.52
N GLN A 189 17.49 22.74 -20.02
CA GLN A 189 17.35 22.42 -21.44
C GLN A 189 18.68 22.45 -22.24
N ALA A 190 19.81 22.18 -21.58
CA ALA A 190 21.12 22.17 -22.20
C ALA A 190 21.24 21.13 -23.32
N LEU A 191 20.66 19.94 -23.14
CA LEU A 191 20.64 18.89 -24.17
C LEU A 191 19.83 19.33 -25.39
N ARG A 192 18.67 19.93 -25.17
CA ARG A 192 17.80 20.41 -26.25
C ARG A 192 18.49 21.51 -27.06
N ALA A 193 19.06 22.51 -26.38
CA ALA A 193 19.82 23.57 -27.03
C ALA A 193 20.96 23.01 -27.89
N TRP A 194 21.71 22.04 -27.38
CA TRP A 194 22.78 21.39 -28.13
C TRP A 194 22.32 20.60 -29.35
N LEU A 195 21.15 19.95 -29.28
CA LEU A 195 20.56 19.25 -30.42
C LEU A 195 20.05 20.20 -31.51
N ASP A 196 19.49 21.36 -31.13
CA ASP A 196 18.95 22.35 -32.02
C ASP A 196 20.05 23.15 -32.79
N GLU A 197 21.29 23.22 -32.24
CA GLU A 197 22.43 23.91 -32.87
C GLU A 197 23.17 23.07 -33.94
N ARG A 198 22.77 21.78 -34.14
CA ARG A 198 23.41 20.87 -35.09
C ARG A 198 22.50 20.42 -36.21
#